data_40993c77b84b7d12d239d0182ca10efe
#
_entry.id   40993c77b84b7d12d239d0182ca10efe
#
_cell.length_a   1.000
_cell.length_b   1.000
_cell.length_c   1.000
_cell.angle_alpha   90.00
_cell.angle_beta   90.00
_cell.angle_gamma   90.00
#
_symmetry.space_group_name_H-M   'P 1'
#
loop_
_entity.id
_entity.type
_entity.pdbx_description
1 polymer ?
#
loop_
_entity_poly.entity_id
_entity_poly.type
_entity_poly.pdbx_seq_one_letter_code
_entity_poly.pdbx_strand_id
1 'polypeptide(L)'
;VDFVTSALLVSWVAIALLALVVSGLVRQVHQLSRGGVARSPRHLGVTPGSPAPHAGDLLAEGRDTLLLFLSAECRTCADVLAEADRAGAHRSADGPQVRAVYAGAAPTPTAATVPVTDHRPDLFTAYDAIATPFAVVVGATGRVVRSEPLGSPAALRELLAAPYPSQPRSA
;
A
#
# COMPACT_ATOMS: atom_id res chain seq x y z
N VAL A 1 19.70 -12.04 -56.33
CA VAL A 1 19.06 -12.21 -55.01
C VAL A 1 17.60 -11.87 -55.23
N ASP A 2 16.76 -12.89 -55.21
CA ASP A 2 15.35 -12.75 -55.54
C ASP A 2 14.65 -11.80 -54.52
N PHE A 3 13.79 -10.95 -55.04
CA PHE A 3 13.02 -9.96 -54.24
C PHE A 3 12.36 -10.59 -53.01
N VAL A 4 11.88 -11.85 -53.17
CA VAL A 4 11.25 -12.62 -52.09
C VAL A 4 12.24 -12.95 -50.98
N THR A 5 13.48 -13.32 -51.31
CA THR A 5 14.53 -13.66 -50.33
C THR A 5 14.96 -12.43 -49.55
N SER A 6 15.07 -11.27 -50.22
CA SER A 6 15.39 -9.99 -49.56
C SER A 6 14.24 -9.53 -48.62
N ALA A 7 12.99 -9.67 -49.04
CA ALA A 7 11.84 -9.34 -48.23
C ALA A 7 11.73 -10.22 -46.99
N LEU A 8 12.01 -11.53 -47.12
CA LEU A 8 12.05 -12.46 -45.99
C LEU A 8 13.17 -12.11 -45.01
N LEU A 9 14.38 -11.79 -45.48
CA LEU A 9 15.48 -11.40 -44.60
C LEU A 9 15.16 -10.11 -43.82
N VAL A 10 14.61 -9.09 -44.47
CA VAL A 10 14.19 -7.83 -43.82
C VAL A 10 13.11 -8.10 -42.77
N SER A 11 12.13 -8.94 -43.06
CA SER A 11 11.08 -9.34 -42.13
C SER A 11 11.62 -10.03 -40.89
N TRP A 12 12.56 -10.98 -41.08
CA TRP A 12 13.19 -11.67 -39.95
C TRP A 12 14.05 -10.75 -39.08
N VAL A 13 14.78 -9.82 -39.68
CA VAL A 13 15.52 -8.79 -38.92
C VAL A 13 14.59 -7.91 -38.14
N ALA A 14 13.48 -7.45 -38.72
CA ALA A 14 12.49 -6.63 -38.03
C ALA A 14 11.88 -7.36 -36.84
N ILE A 15 11.52 -8.64 -37.01
CA ILE A 15 10.98 -9.48 -35.91
C ILE A 15 12.00 -9.65 -34.79
N ALA A 16 13.28 -9.90 -35.13
CA ALA A 16 14.35 -10.07 -34.15
C ALA A 16 14.58 -8.78 -33.35
N LEU A 17 14.59 -7.62 -34.01
CA LEU A 17 14.68 -6.31 -33.33
C LEU A 17 13.52 -6.06 -32.40
N LEU A 18 12.30 -6.36 -32.85
CA LEU A 18 11.10 -6.18 -32.05
C LEU A 18 11.12 -7.07 -30.80
N ALA A 19 11.52 -8.33 -30.95
CA ALA A 19 11.68 -9.27 -29.85
C ALA A 19 12.75 -8.79 -28.85
N LEU A 20 13.83 -8.20 -29.31
CA LEU A 20 14.89 -7.65 -28.48
C LEU A 20 14.40 -6.44 -27.68
N VAL A 21 13.64 -5.52 -28.30
CA VAL A 21 13.06 -4.36 -27.64
C VAL A 21 12.05 -4.80 -26.58
N VAL A 22 11.15 -5.72 -26.90
CA VAL A 22 10.15 -6.25 -25.95
C VAL A 22 10.85 -6.95 -24.79
N SER A 23 11.87 -7.77 -25.04
CA SER A 23 12.64 -8.42 -23.98
C SER A 23 13.36 -7.42 -23.09
N GLY A 24 13.88 -6.32 -23.66
CA GLY A 24 14.48 -5.23 -22.91
C GLY A 24 13.49 -4.52 -21.98
N LEU A 25 12.30 -4.22 -22.49
CA LEU A 25 11.21 -3.60 -21.70
C LEU A 25 10.72 -4.52 -20.57
N VAL A 26 10.52 -5.81 -20.87
CA VAL A 26 10.12 -6.80 -19.86
C VAL A 26 11.19 -6.91 -18.77
N ARG A 27 12.48 -6.91 -19.14
CA ARG A 27 13.58 -6.94 -18.19
C ARG A 27 13.62 -5.68 -17.33
N GLN A 28 13.35 -4.49 -17.89
CA GLN A 28 13.27 -3.25 -17.14
C GLN A 28 12.10 -3.26 -16.14
N VAL A 29 10.92 -3.73 -16.56
CA VAL A 29 9.76 -3.88 -15.67
C VAL A 29 10.07 -4.87 -14.53
N HIS A 30 10.70 -6.01 -14.83
CA HIS A 30 11.11 -6.97 -13.81
C HIS A 30 12.22 -6.44 -12.89
N GLN A 31 13.11 -5.60 -13.38
CA GLN A 31 14.11 -4.93 -12.55
C GLN A 31 13.48 -3.88 -11.63
N LEU A 32 12.48 -3.13 -12.10
CA LEU A 32 11.72 -2.23 -11.22
C LEU A 32 10.91 -2.99 -10.16
N SER A 33 10.40 -4.18 -10.51
CA SER A 33 9.62 -5.01 -9.58
C SER A 33 10.51 -5.80 -8.59
N ARG A 34 11.78 -6.09 -8.95
CA ARG A 34 12.74 -6.84 -8.12
C ARG A 34 13.84 -5.97 -7.53
N GLY A 35 14.05 -4.80 -8.08
CA GLY A 35 15.13 -3.88 -7.71
C GLY A 35 14.70 -2.83 -6.71
N GLY A 36 14.11 -3.25 -5.60
CA GLY A 36 14.14 -2.46 -4.38
C GLY A 36 15.57 -2.35 -3.82
N VAL A 37 16.58 -2.03 -4.66
CA VAL A 37 17.94 -1.80 -4.18
C VAL A 37 18.22 -0.31 -4.22
N ALA A 38 18.19 0.27 -3.02
CA ALA A 38 18.97 1.42 -2.56
C ALA A 38 19.04 2.67 -3.48
N ARG A 39 17.91 3.16 -3.99
CA ARG A 39 17.63 4.59 -3.86
C ARG A 39 16.90 4.71 -2.54
N SER A 40 17.39 5.60 -1.66
CA SER A 40 16.62 5.99 -0.47
C SER A 40 15.18 6.16 -0.95
N PRO A 41 14.22 5.33 -0.53
CA PRO A 41 12.85 5.52 -0.96
C PRO A 41 12.53 6.95 -0.53
N ARG A 42 12.08 7.80 -1.45
CA ARG A 42 11.31 8.95 -1.04
C ARG A 42 10.24 8.33 -0.17
N HIS A 43 10.36 8.47 1.14
CA HIS A 43 9.37 7.98 2.07
C HIS A 43 8.06 8.61 1.64
N LEU A 44 7.20 7.82 1.00
CA LEU A 44 5.84 8.22 0.77
C LEU A 44 5.16 8.15 2.13
N GLY A 45 4.51 9.22 2.51
CA GLY A 45 3.88 9.32 3.82
C GLY A 45 4.82 9.83 4.93
N VAL A 46 4.31 9.83 6.13
CA VAL A 46 5.02 10.30 7.33
C VAL A 46 6.20 9.40 7.64
N THR A 47 7.34 10.02 7.93
CA THR A 47 8.59 9.31 8.23
C THR A 47 8.44 8.41 9.45
N PRO A 48 8.88 7.13 9.38
CA PRO A 48 8.94 6.25 10.55
C PRO A 48 9.70 6.87 11.72
N GLY A 49 9.18 6.69 12.93
CA GLY A 49 9.68 7.30 14.16
C GLY A 49 9.08 8.67 14.50
N SER A 50 8.42 9.35 13.55
CA SER A 50 7.73 10.61 13.83
C SER A 50 6.48 10.40 14.68
N PRO A 51 6.06 11.40 15.47
CA PRO A 51 4.76 11.37 16.13
C PRO A 51 3.63 11.25 15.09
N ALA A 52 2.63 10.41 15.38
CA ALA A 52 1.46 10.26 14.52
C ALA A 52 0.58 11.54 14.65
N PRO A 53 0.24 12.19 13.52
CA PRO A 53 -0.71 13.30 13.54
C PRO A 53 -2.07 12.86 14.08
N HIS A 54 -2.75 13.72 14.86
CA HIS A 54 -4.09 13.47 15.41
C HIS A 54 -4.23 12.14 16.17
N ALA A 55 -3.18 11.73 16.88
CA ALA A 55 -3.11 10.45 17.58
C ALA A 55 -4.28 10.23 18.55
N GLY A 56 -4.71 11.26 19.29
CA GLY A 56 -5.77 11.17 20.30
C GLY A 56 -7.13 10.74 19.76
N ASP A 57 -7.42 11.08 18.48
CA ASP A 57 -8.72 10.81 17.86
C ASP A 57 -8.75 9.48 17.10
N LEU A 58 -7.59 8.98 16.71
CA LEU A 58 -7.47 7.89 15.74
C LEU A 58 -6.94 6.58 16.34
N LEU A 59 -6.14 6.67 17.38
CA LEU A 59 -5.41 5.53 17.90
C LEU A 59 -6.16 4.84 19.04
N ALA A 60 -5.99 3.53 19.11
CA ALA A 60 -6.40 2.76 20.27
C ALA A 60 -5.35 2.91 21.38
N GLU A 61 -5.79 3.16 22.60
CA GLU A 61 -4.89 3.26 23.75
C GLU A 61 -4.11 1.96 23.98
N GLY A 62 -2.79 2.09 24.04
CA GLY A 62 -1.90 0.98 24.37
C GLY A 62 -1.78 -0.11 23.30
N ARG A 63 -2.27 0.11 22.08
CA ARG A 63 -2.23 -0.85 20.98
C ARG A 63 -1.71 -0.24 19.68
N ASP A 64 -1.08 -1.07 18.89
CA ASP A 64 -0.73 -0.69 17.52
C ASP A 64 -2.01 -0.43 16.72
N THR A 65 -1.98 0.57 15.86
CA THR A 65 -3.11 0.93 15.00
C THR A 65 -2.66 0.96 13.54
N LEU A 66 -3.41 0.29 12.68
CA LEU A 66 -3.26 0.36 11.24
C LEU A 66 -4.33 1.29 10.65
N LEU A 67 -3.90 2.43 10.15
CA LEU A 67 -4.73 3.37 9.42
C LEU A 67 -4.71 3.02 7.94
N LEU A 68 -5.88 2.77 7.35
CA LEU A 68 -6.07 2.52 5.92
C LEU A 68 -6.72 3.75 5.28
N PHE A 69 -5.96 4.50 4.51
CA PHE A 69 -6.46 5.63 3.72
C PHE A 69 -7.02 5.12 2.41
N LEU A 70 -8.31 5.29 2.22
CA LEU A 70 -9.09 4.71 1.13
C LEU A 70 -9.88 5.77 0.36
N SER A 71 -10.24 5.47 -0.89
CA SER A 71 -11.17 6.26 -1.70
C SER A 71 -12.41 5.45 -2.03
N ALA A 72 -13.56 6.09 -2.05
CA ALA A 72 -14.85 5.45 -2.36
C ALA A 72 -14.91 4.93 -3.80
N GLU A 73 -14.25 5.61 -4.74
CA GLU A 73 -14.24 5.25 -6.17
C GLU A 73 -13.13 4.23 -6.52
N CYS A 74 -12.30 3.88 -5.57
CA CYS A 74 -11.15 3.00 -5.79
C CYS A 74 -11.52 1.53 -5.58
N ARG A 75 -11.55 0.73 -6.64
CA ARG A 75 -11.87 -0.69 -6.56
C ARG A 75 -10.87 -1.46 -5.68
N THR A 76 -9.57 -1.20 -5.82
CA THR A 76 -8.55 -1.83 -4.98
C THR A 76 -8.73 -1.49 -3.50
N CYS A 77 -9.24 -0.30 -3.19
CA CYS A 77 -9.56 0.11 -1.81
C CYS A 77 -10.68 -0.75 -1.22
N ALA A 78 -11.72 -1.04 -2.01
CA ALA A 78 -12.80 -1.93 -1.58
C ALA A 78 -12.29 -3.35 -1.32
N ASP A 79 -11.41 -3.87 -2.19
CA ASP A 79 -10.82 -5.20 -2.04
C ASP A 79 -9.89 -5.27 -0.80
N VAL A 80 -9.11 -4.20 -0.54
CA VAL A 80 -8.25 -4.09 0.65
C VAL A 80 -9.07 -4.00 1.94
N LEU A 81 -10.16 -3.23 1.94
CA LEU A 81 -11.08 -3.14 3.09
C LEU A 81 -11.74 -4.48 3.39
N ALA A 82 -12.21 -5.19 2.36
CA ALA A 82 -12.79 -6.52 2.49
C ALA A 82 -11.76 -7.55 3.01
N GLU A 83 -10.48 -7.41 2.66
CA GLU A 83 -9.41 -8.24 3.21
C GLU A 83 -9.15 -7.93 4.68
N ALA A 84 -9.12 -6.66 5.08
CA ALA A 84 -8.98 -6.24 6.47
C ALA A 84 -10.10 -6.80 7.35
N ASP A 85 -11.32 -6.80 6.83
CA ASP A 85 -12.50 -7.34 7.52
C ASP A 85 -12.43 -8.87 7.66
N ARG A 86 -12.06 -9.59 6.59
CA ARG A 86 -11.86 -11.04 6.60
C ARG A 86 -10.74 -11.47 7.56
N ALA A 87 -9.65 -10.74 7.59
CA ALA A 87 -8.55 -11.01 8.52
C ALA A 87 -8.95 -10.81 9.99
N GLY A 88 -10.09 -10.17 10.26
CA GLY A 88 -10.54 -9.90 11.62
C GLY A 88 -9.57 -9.02 12.42
N ALA A 89 -8.69 -8.32 11.73
CA ALA A 89 -7.58 -7.58 12.35
C ALA A 89 -8.06 -6.54 13.38
N HIS A 90 -9.23 -5.95 13.18
CA HIS A 90 -9.84 -5.01 14.12
C HIS A 90 -10.38 -5.68 15.40
N ARG A 91 -10.53 -7.01 15.42
CA ARG A 91 -11.05 -7.81 16.54
C ARG A 91 -9.96 -8.62 17.25
N SER A 92 -8.80 -8.79 16.63
CA SER A 92 -7.69 -9.56 17.23
C SER A 92 -7.10 -8.83 18.42
N ALA A 93 -6.94 -9.54 19.54
CA ALA A 93 -6.30 -8.99 20.73
C ALA A 93 -4.81 -8.74 20.51
N ASP A 94 -4.17 -9.57 19.70
CA ASP A 94 -2.71 -9.58 19.50
C ASP A 94 -2.26 -8.82 18.25
N GLY A 95 -3.20 -8.38 17.38
CA GLY A 95 -2.91 -7.63 16.16
C GLY A 95 -3.15 -6.12 16.29
N PRO A 96 -2.73 -5.32 15.29
CA PRO A 96 -3.04 -3.90 15.26
C PRO A 96 -4.54 -3.69 15.10
N GLN A 97 -5.06 -2.65 15.72
CA GLN A 97 -6.43 -2.22 15.46
C GLN A 97 -6.49 -1.56 14.09
N VAL A 98 -7.32 -2.07 13.20
CA VAL A 98 -7.51 -1.49 11.86
C VAL A 98 -8.59 -0.42 11.89
N ARG A 99 -8.35 0.72 11.24
CA ARG A 99 -9.30 1.81 11.01
C ARG A 99 -9.23 2.28 9.56
N ALA A 100 -10.37 2.38 8.90
CA ALA A 100 -10.48 2.96 7.56
C ALA A 100 -10.70 4.46 7.64
N VAL A 101 -9.99 5.22 6.80
CA VAL A 101 -10.05 6.69 6.73
C VAL A 101 -10.39 7.09 5.30
N TYR A 102 -11.41 7.94 5.15
CA TYR A 102 -11.83 8.49 3.86
C TYR A 102 -11.75 10.03 3.88
N ALA A 103 -11.30 10.60 2.77
CA ALA A 103 -11.27 12.06 2.61
C ALA A 103 -12.67 12.66 2.46
N GLY A 104 -13.57 11.96 1.76
CA GLY A 104 -14.98 12.29 1.62
C GLY A 104 -15.88 11.29 2.32
N ALA A 105 -17.10 11.12 1.83
CA ALA A 105 -18.04 10.13 2.36
C ALA A 105 -17.52 8.70 2.11
N ALA A 106 -17.65 7.85 3.10
CA ALA A 106 -17.43 6.42 2.93
C ALA A 106 -18.54 5.79 2.07
N PRO A 107 -18.26 4.68 1.35
CA PRO A 107 -19.28 3.97 0.58
C PRO A 107 -20.40 3.45 1.49
N THR A 108 -21.65 3.57 1.04
CA THR A 108 -22.83 3.03 1.73
C THR A 108 -23.53 1.95 0.87
N PRO A 109 -23.88 0.76 1.40
CA PRO A 109 -23.59 0.33 2.77
C PRO A 109 -22.13 -0.13 2.92
N THR A 110 -21.48 0.26 4.01
CA THR A 110 -20.20 -0.35 4.39
C THR A 110 -20.51 -1.72 4.98
N ALA A 111 -20.28 -2.77 4.20
CA ALA A 111 -20.45 -4.15 4.67
C ALA A 111 -19.34 -4.57 5.66
N ALA A 112 -18.28 -3.78 5.77
CA ALA A 112 -17.14 -4.05 6.62
C ALA A 112 -17.43 -3.66 8.07
N THR A 113 -16.93 -4.50 9.01
CA THR A 113 -17.02 -4.23 10.45
C THR A 113 -15.83 -3.41 10.96
N VAL A 114 -14.88 -3.08 10.07
CA VAL A 114 -13.75 -2.19 10.36
C VAL A 114 -14.27 -0.78 10.69
N PRO A 115 -13.85 -0.18 11.81
CA PRO A 115 -14.23 1.21 12.14
C PRO A 115 -13.85 2.17 11.02
N VAL A 116 -14.80 3.03 10.65
CA VAL A 116 -14.66 4.02 9.57
C VAL A 116 -14.64 5.42 10.14
N THR A 117 -13.74 6.24 9.62
CA THR A 117 -13.66 7.69 9.85
C THR A 117 -13.69 8.35 8.49
N ASP A 118 -14.73 9.09 8.18
CA ASP A 118 -14.92 9.75 6.89
C ASP A 118 -14.89 11.28 7.00
N HIS A 119 -14.98 11.97 5.84
CA HIS A 119 -14.90 13.44 5.75
C HIS A 119 -13.64 14.03 6.42
N ARG A 120 -12.50 13.33 6.32
CA ARG A 120 -11.23 13.73 6.92
C ARG A 120 -10.11 13.94 5.90
N PRO A 121 -10.25 14.90 4.96
CA PRO A 121 -9.18 15.24 4.02
C PRO A 121 -7.93 15.80 4.70
N ASP A 122 -8.11 16.39 5.89
CA ASP A 122 -7.03 16.87 6.75
C ASP A 122 -6.04 15.76 7.11
N LEU A 123 -6.53 14.55 7.37
CA LEU A 123 -5.69 13.40 7.70
C LEU A 123 -4.87 12.92 6.49
N PHE A 124 -5.42 12.97 5.28
CA PHE A 124 -4.66 12.63 4.07
C PHE A 124 -3.45 13.56 3.89
N THR A 125 -3.66 14.85 4.16
CA THR A 125 -2.58 15.85 4.12
C THR A 125 -1.58 15.63 5.26
N ALA A 126 -2.05 15.41 6.49
CA ALA A 126 -1.20 15.26 7.66
C ALA A 126 -0.33 14.00 7.60
N TYR A 127 -0.84 12.93 7.02
CA TYR A 127 -0.12 11.66 6.85
C TYR A 127 0.59 11.54 5.50
N ASP A 128 0.54 12.57 4.65
CA ASP A 128 1.09 12.56 3.28
C ASP A 128 0.63 11.31 2.48
N ALA A 129 -0.65 10.95 2.63
CA ALA A 129 -1.27 9.82 1.96
C ALA A 129 -1.69 10.21 0.54
N ILE A 130 -0.70 10.36 -0.34
CA ILE A 130 -0.86 10.87 -1.72
C ILE A 130 -1.46 9.87 -2.71
N ALA A 131 -1.64 8.62 -2.31
CA ALA A 131 -2.20 7.55 -3.12
C ALA A 131 -3.19 6.72 -2.28
N THR A 132 -4.12 6.04 -2.92
CA THR A 132 -5.06 5.11 -2.26
C THR A 132 -5.10 3.79 -3.01
N PRO A 133 -5.14 2.65 -2.30
CA PRO A 133 -5.08 2.51 -0.83
C PRO A 133 -3.67 2.76 -0.27
N PHE A 134 -3.60 3.41 0.90
CA PHE A 134 -2.36 3.70 1.59
C PHE A 134 -2.45 3.23 3.05
N ALA A 135 -1.38 2.68 3.59
CA ALA A 135 -1.33 2.14 4.95
C ALA A 135 -0.32 2.90 5.81
N VAL A 136 -0.73 3.23 7.02
CA VAL A 136 0.15 3.76 8.06
C VAL A 136 0.00 2.92 9.31
N VAL A 137 1.08 2.33 9.76
CA VAL A 137 1.14 1.61 11.04
C VAL A 137 1.66 2.58 12.09
N VAL A 138 0.88 2.74 13.14
CA VAL A 138 1.24 3.54 14.30
C VAL A 138 1.39 2.61 15.50
N GLY A 139 2.53 2.66 16.14
CA GLY A 139 2.80 1.87 17.33
C GLY A 139 2.01 2.38 18.54
N ALA A 140 1.87 1.54 19.57
CA ALA A 140 1.20 1.84 20.83
C ALA A 140 1.71 3.10 21.55
N THR A 141 2.92 3.55 21.21
CA THR A 141 3.52 4.80 21.73
C THR A 141 3.10 6.05 20.95
N GLY A 142 2.20 5.93 19.95
CA GLY A 142 1.77 7.03 19.09
C GLY A 142 2.81 7.48 18.06
N ARG A 143 3.79 6.62 17.74
CA ARG A 143 4.78 6.89 16.69
C ARG A 143 4.51 6.07 15.44
N VAL A 144 4.72 6.68 14.27
CA VAL A 144 4.63 5.98 13.00
C VAL A 144 5.74 4.92 12.92
N VAL A 145 5.35 3.68 12.68
CA VAL A 145 6.26 2.55 12.49
C VAL A 145 6.55 2.32 11.02
N ARG A 146 5.51 2.43 10.19
CA ARG A 146 5.57 2.15 8.76
C ARG A 146 4.54 2.98 8.01
N SER A 147 4.88 3.37 6.79
CA SER A 147 4.02 4.17 5.91
C SER A 147 4.30 3.76 4.47
N GLU A 148 3.28 3.24 3.76
CA GLU A 148 3.47 2.72 2.41
C GLU A 148 2.16 2.62 1.61
N PRO A 149 2.19 2.74 0.28
CA PRO A 149 1.04 2.45 -0.56
C PRO A 149 0.78 0.94 -0.62
N LEU A 150 -0.50 0.56 -0.63
CA LEU A 150 -0.94 -0.83 -0.77
C LEU A 150 -1.38 -1.08 -2.22
N GLY A 151 -0.62 -1.89 -2.95
CA GLY A 151 -0.95 -2.23 -4.34
C GLY A 151 -2.02 -3.31 -4.48
N SER A 152 -2.31 -4.08 -3.41
CA SER A 152 -3.23 -5.21 -3.46
C SER A 152 -3.65 -5.69 -2.06
N PRO A 153 -4.72 -6.52 -1.96
CA PRO A 153 -5.07 -7.22 -0.71
C PRO A 153 -3.96 -8.13 -0.18
N ALA A 154 -3.12 -8.70 -1.07
CA ALA A 154 -1.99 -9.51 -0.67
C ALA A 154 -0.94 -8.70 0.10
N ALA A 155 -0.66 -7.46 -0.33
CA ALA A 155 0.23 -6.57 0.38
C ALA A 155 -0.27 -6.24 1.80
N LEU A 156 -1.60 -6.09 1.98
CA LEU A 156 -2.19 -5.93 3.30
C LEU A 156 -1.96 -7.17 4.18
N ARG A 157 -2.13 -8.38 3.64
CA ARG A 157 -1.87 -9.61 4.40
C ARG A 157 -0.42 -9.73 4.85
N GLU A 158 0.52 -9.39 3.97
CA GLU A 158 1.94 -9.35 4.30
C GLU A 158 2.22 -8.31 5.39
N LEU A 159 1.60 -7.14 5.30
CA LEU A 159 1.71 -6.10 6.31
C LEU A 159 1.17 -6.56 7.67
N LEU A 160 0.02 -7.22 7.73
CA LEU A 160 -0.59 -7.73 8.95
C LEU A 160 0.19 -8.91 9.55
N ALA A 161 0.87 -9.71 8.71
CA ALA A 161 1.69 -10.84 9.15
C ALA A 161 3.10 -10.42 9.61
N ALA A 162 3.54 -9.22 9.25
CA ALA A 162 4.86 -8.73 9.63
C ALA A 162 4.95 -8.53 11.15
N PRO A 163 6.03 -8.97 11.79
CA PRO A 163 6.24 -8.67 13.20
C PRO A 163 6.41 -7.15 13.35
N TYR A 164 5.48 -6.53 14.07
CA TYR A 164 5.67 -5.15 14.49
C TYR A 164 6.76 -5.14 15.57
N PRO A 165 7.75 -4.25 15.48
CA PRO A 165 8.72 -4.12 16.56
C PRO A 165 7.95 -3.62 17.80
N SER A 166 7.50 -4.58 18.61
CA SER A 166 6.99 -4.30 19.94
C SER A 166 8.14 -3.63 20.70
N GLN A 167 8.04 -2.34 20.91
CA GLN A 167 8.98 -1.64 21.77
C GLN A 167 8.91 -2.32 23.15
N PRO A 168 10.07 -2.56 23.81
CA PRO A 168 10.06 -3.16 25.11
C PRO A 168 9.17 -2.33 26.02
N ARG A 169 8.20 -2.99 26.66
CA ARG A 169 7.43 -2.41 27.74
C ARG A 169 8.46 -1.97 28.79
N SER A 170 8.63 -0.68 28.93
CA SER A 170 9.35 -0.13 30.07
C SER A 170 8.59 -0.55 31.33
N ALA A 171 9.24 -1.43 32.09
CA ALA A 171 8.77 -1.86 33.40
C ALA A 171 8.82 -0.67 34.38
#